data_a70a9ddc5d1ee26520111c118cb45198
#
_entry.id   a70a9ddc5d1ee26520111c118cb45198
#
_cell.length_a   1.000
_cell.length_b   1.000
_cell.length_c   1.000
_cell.angle_alpha   90.00
_cell.angle_beta   90.00
_cell.angle_gamma   90.00
#
_symmetry.space_group_name_H-M   'P 1'
#
loop_
_entity.id
_entity.type
_entity.pdbx_description
1 polymer ?
#
loop_
_entity_poly.entity_id
_entity_poly.type
_entity_poly.pdbx_seq_one_letter_code
_entity_poly.pdbx_strand_id
1 'polypeptide(L)'
;MWRGAAIFALTASALTLAACGKKQDAPQAGKPQVTVVTLATQPVSLTTELPGRTSPFRVAEVRPQVNGIVQKRLFTEGGEVKAGEQLYQIDPALYQASVDSQKAALARAQAQQKTAALLAERYKPLVATRAVSQQTYDNAVASRDQAAADVLSAKAALDTARINLVYTKVLSPIDGIIGRSAVTEGALVTANQTNALAAVQQIDPIYVDVTQSSVQLLRLQDALASGQLKKADGEQAALVTLTLEDGSQYKETGKLQFSEVTVDQGTGSITLRAVFPNPDRRLLPGMFVRARLADGVAADGLLVPQRGVTRNQRGLPTALVVNAKNQVELRELKTDRAIGDKWLVTDGLAAGDKVIVEGLQMVRPGVEVVATEAGAKAQQPQSAAAAPAKQ
;
A
#
# COMPACT_ATOMS: atom_id res chain seq x y z
N MET A 1 -30.98 82.63 -48.48
CA MET A 1 -30.78 83.09 -49.89
C MET A 1 -30.42 81.84 -50.72
N TRP A 2 -31.25 81.62 -51.58
CA TRP A 2 -31.35 80.98 -52.89
C TRP A 2 -31.36 79.47 -52.88
N ARG A 3 -32.52 78.79 -53.10
CA ARG A 3 -33.49 78.73 -54.23
C ARG A 3 -32.81 78.23 -55.55
N GLY A 4 -33.26 77.11 -56.01
CA GLY A 4 -33.48 76.84 -57.43
C GLY A 4 -33.12 75.39 -57.77
N ALA A 5 -34.10 74.54 -57.94
CA ALA A 5 -34.71 74.07 -59.19
C ALA A 5 -33.79 73.10 -59.91
N ALA A 6 -34.16 71.88 -60.35
CA ALA A 6 -35.27 71.42 -61.21
C ALA A 6 -35.28 69.85 -61.09
N ILE A 7 -36.32 69.09 -60.87
CA ILE A 7 -37.44 68.70 -61.72
C ILE A 7 -37.01 68.42 -63.19
N PHE A 8 -37.01 67.19 -63.58
CA PHE A 8 -37.26 66.55 -64.88
C PHE A 8 -36.24 65.42 -65.13
N ALA A 9 -36.65 64.22 -64.88
CA ALA A 9 -36.57 63.04 -65.79
C ALA A 9 -37.21 61.85 -65.14
N LEU A 10 -38.51 61.88 -65.01
CA LEU A 10 -39.36 60.71 -64.90
C LEU A 10 -39.49 60.12 -66.28
N THR A 11 -39.65 58.79 -66.37
CA THR A 11 -40.07 58.02 -67.55
C THR A 11 -38.90 57.50 -68.41
N ALA A 12 -38.51 56.31 -68.18
CA ALA A 12 -38.20 55.25 -69.14
C ALA A 12 -37.25 54.22 -68.51
N SER A 13 -37.72 53.22 -67.75
CA SER A 13 -37.15 51.90 -67.62
C SER A 13 -38.00 51.00 -66.69
N ALA A 14 -39.26 50.90 -67.06
CA ALA A 14 -40.13 49.87 -66.48
C ALA A 14 -40.47 48.91 -67.63
N LEU A 15 -39.58 48.05 -67.96
CA LEU A 15 -39.84 46.77 -68.74
C LEU A 15 -38.53 46.08 -68.97
N THR A 16 -38.08 45.26 -68.03
CA THR A 16 -37.32 43.99 -68.27
C THR A 16 -36.91 43.35 -66.91
N LEU A 17 -37.87 42.87 -66.16
CA LEU A 17 -37.58 41.92 -65.06
C LEU A 17 -38.71 40.87 -65.00
N ALA A 18 -38.91 40.18 -66.11
CA ALA A 18 -39.66 38.94 -66.15
C ALA A 18 -38.73 37.88 -66.74
N ALA A 19 -37.74 37.39 -65.99
CA ALA A 19 -36.92 36.27 -66.37
C ALA A 19 -36.73 35.34 -65.18
N CYS A 20 -37.48 34.23 -65.23
CA CYS A 20 -37.16 32.92 -64.65
C CYS A 20 -36.68 32.88 -63.22
N GLY A 21 -37.60 32.91 -62.28
CA GLY A 21 -37.43 32.22 -61.00
C GLY A 21 -37.49 30.70 -61.19
N LYS A 22 -36.42 30.07 -61.61
CA LYS A 22 -36.24 28.63 -61.33
C LYS A 22 -36.16 28.53 -59.83
N LYS A 23 -37.18 27.92 -59.18
CA LYS A 23 -37.04 27.39 -57.84
C LYS A 23 -35.84 26.43 -57.87
N GLN A 24 -34.69 26.89 -57.37
CA GLN A 24 -33.61 26.03 -56.96
C GLN A 24 -34.17 25.23 -55.79
N ASP A 25 -34.55 23.99 -56.00
CA ASP A 25 -34.76 23.07 -54.90
C ASP A 25 -33.49 23.11 -54.06
N ALA A 26 -33.63 23.57 -52.83
CA ALA A 26 -32.53 23.51 -51.84
C ALA A 26 -32.01 22.06 -51.82
N PRO A 27 -30.69 21.85 -51.89
CA PRO A 27 -30.15 20.49 -51.80
C PRO A 27 -30.78 19.81 -50.57
N GLN A 28 -31.53 18.76 -50.74
CA GLN A 28 -31.98 17.93 -49.63
C GLN A 28 -30.73 17.59 -48.85
N ALA A 29 -30.58 18.23 -47.64
CA ALA A 29 -29.51 17.93 -46.74
C ALA A 29 -29.54 16.44 -46.50
N GLY A 30 -28.54 15.74 -47.07
CA GLY A 30 -28.43 14.27 -46.92
C GLY A 30 -28.45 13.96 -45.42
N LYS A 31 -29.09 12.84 -45.08
CA LYS A 31 -29.16 12.40 -43.69
C LYS A 31 -27.76 12.48 -43.08
N PRO A 32 -27.58 13.11 -41.91
CA PRO A 32 -26.27 13.23 -41.28
C PRO A 32 -25.64 11.86 -41.08
N GLN A 33 -24.36 11.73 -41.44
CA GLN A 33 -23.60 10.50 -41.19
C GLN A 33 -22.99 10.55 -39.79
N VAL A 34 -23.13 9.48 -39.02
CA VAL A 34 -22.59 9.36 -37.65
C VAL A 34 -21.86 8.04 -37.51
N THR A 35 -20.79 8.07 -36.72
CA THR A 35 -20.08 6.85 -36.32
C THR A 35 -20.66 6.36 -35.01
N VAL A 36 -21.04 5.06 -34.98
CA VAL A 36 -21.62 4.42 -33.79
C VAL A 36 -20.77 3.27 -33.32
N VAL A 37 -20.89 2.96 -32.03
CA VAL A 37 -20.37 1.74 -31.43
C VAL A 37 -21.53 0.94 -30.88
N THR A 38 -21.68 -0.31 -31.34
CA THR A 38 -22.66 -1.24 -30.80
C THR A 38 -22.12 -1.79 -29.46
N LEU A 39 -22.88 -1.60 -28.39
CA LEU A 39 -22.49 -2.02 -27.06
C LEU A 39 -22.66 -3.52 -26.88
N ALA A 40 -21.65 -4.16 -26.30
CA ALA A 40 -21.72 -5.55 -25.86
C ALA A 40 -21.37 -5.65 -24.39
N THR A 41 -22.04 -6.55 -23.68
CA THR A 41 -21.64 -6.91 -22.31
C THR A 41 -20.32 -7.67 -22.36
N GLN A 42 -19.43 -7.32 -21.45
CA GLN A 42 -18.16 -8.01 -21.29
C GLN A 42 -17.77 -8.06 -19.82
N PRO A 43 -17.05 -9.11 -19.38
CA PRO A 43 -16.52 -9.14 -18.03
C PRO A 43 -15.47 -8.04 -17.86
N VAL A 44 -15.66 -7.19 -16.87
CA VAL A 44 -14.81 -6.04 -16.59
C VAL A 44 -14.18 -6.21 -15.20
N SER A 45 -12.86 -6.32 -15.15
CA SER A 45 -12.14 -6.33 -13.88
C SER A 45 -12.12 -4.92 -13.28
N LEU A 46 -12.71 -4.81 -12.12
CA LEU A 46 -12.71 -3.57 -11.34
C LEU A 46 -11.45 -3.54 -10.48
N THR A 47 -10.66 -2.49 -10.62
CA THR A 47 -9.46 -2.28 -9.80
C THR A 47 -9.48 -0.89 -9.20
N THR A 48 -9.07 -0.80 -7.94
CA THR A 48 -8.85 0.50 -7.27
C THR A 48 -7.36 0.67 -7.04
N GLU A 49 -6.81 1.82 -7.47
CA GLU A 49 -5.45 2.21 -7.16
C GLU A 49 -5.43 3.05 -5.89
N LEU A 50 -4.59 2.65 -4.94
CA LEU A 50 -4.41 3.30 -3.66
C LEU A 50 -2.97 3.75 -3.52
N PRO A 51 -2.71 5.02 -3.23
CA PRO A 51 -1.36 5.46 -2.92
C PRO A 51 -0.93 4.86 -1.58
N GLY A 52 0.33 4.44 -1.49
CA GLY A 52 0.88 3.84 -0.29
C GLY A 52 2.38 4.08 -0.14
N ARG A 53 2.89 3.69 1.03
CA ARG A 53 4.32 3.67 1.33
C ARG A 53 4.70 2.33 1.92
N THR A 54 5.91 1.92 1.62
CA THR A 54 6.50 0.73 2.22
C THR A 54 6.97 1.03 3.64
N SER A 55 6.82 0.08 4.55
CA SER A 55 7.37 0.11 5.90
C SER A 55 7.98 -1.24 6.27
N PRO A 56 9.01 -1.29 7.12
CA PRO A 56 9.67 -2.53 7.47
C PRO A 56 8.71 -3.43 8.27
N PHE A 57 8.85 -4.76 8.10
CA PHE A 57 8.05 -5.73 8.85
C PHE A 57 8.33 -5.67 10.36
N ARG A 58 9.62 -5.50 10.72
CA ARG A 58 10.07 -5.28 12.11
C ARG A 58 11.21 -4.29 12.11
N VAL A 59 11.27 -3.48 13.17
CA VAL A 59 12.39 -2.59 13.46
C VAL A 59 12.86 -2.89 14.86
N ALA A 60 14.15 -3.12 15.03
CA ALA A 60 14.77 -3.27 16.32
C ALA A 60 15.88 -2.25 16.49
N GLU A 61 15.74 -1.40 17.49
CA GLU A 61 16.79 -0.48 17.92
C GLU A 61 17.79 -1.19 18.80
N VAL A 62 19.04 -1.20 18.38
CA VAL A 62 20.14 -1.80 19.12
C VAL A 62 20.66 -0.78 20.14
N ARG A 63 20.39 -1.02 21.42
CA ARG A 63 20.80 -0.15 22.53
C ARG A 63 21.72 -0.89 23.49
N PRO A 64 22.75 -0.23 24.08
CA PRO A 64 23.62 -0.85 25.06
C PRO A 64 22.86 -1.08 26.37
N GLN A 65 23.12 -2.21 27.02
CA GLN A 65 22.54 -2.55 28.33
C GLN A 65 23.52 -2.30 29.49
N VAL A 66 24.78 -2.01 29.15
CA VAL A 66 25.86 -1.71 30.12
C VAL A 66 26.65 -0.49 29.65
N ASN A 67 27.32 0.17 30.61
CA ASN A 67 28.16 1.32 30.31
C ASN A 67 29.56 0.89 29.88
N GLY A 68 30.22 1.64 29.03
CA GLY A 68 31.60 1.37 28.65
C GLY A 68 32.00 1.98 27.32
N ILE A 69 33.22 1.70 26.93
CA ILE A 69 33.78 2.15 25.63
C ILE A 69 33.51 1.08 24.57
N VAL A 70 33.03 1.47 23.41
CA VAL A 70 32.91 0.58 22.25
C VAL A 70 34.32 0.24 21.73
N GLN A 71 34.75 -1.00 21.90
CA GLN A 71 36.06 -1.44 21.43
C GLN A 71 36.07 -1.76 19.94
N LYS A 72 34.99 -2.45 19.48
CA LYS A 72 34.93 -2.91 18.08
C LYS A 72 33.49 -2.89 17.58
N ARG A 73 33.35 -2.60 16.28
CA ARG A 73 32.15 -2.84 15.48
C ARG A 73 32.40 -4.06 14.59
N LEU A 74 31.54 -5.07 14.62
CA LEU A 74 31.74 -6.37 14.02
C LEU A 74 30.88 -6.62 12.78
N PHE A 75 30.17 -5.61 12.29
CA PHE A 75 29.30 -5.69 11.12
C PHE A 75 29.66 -4.63 10.08
N THR A 76 29.20 -4.87 8.83
CA THR A 76 29.23 -3.88 7.76
C THR A 76 27.90 -3.16 7.70
N GLU A 77 27.91 -1.81 7.65
CA GLU A 77 26.71 -1.00 7.51
C GLU A 77 25.96 -1.33 6.21
N GLY A 78 24.63 -1.45 6.28
CA GLY A 78 23.81 -1.91 5.16
C GLY A 78 23.89 -3.42 4.91
N GLY A 79 24.66 -4.15 5.69
CA GLY A 79 24.79 -5.61 5.59
C GLY A 79 23.62 -6.35 6.23
N GLU A 80 23.53 -7.64 5.92
CA GLU A 80 22.60 -8.56 6.56
C GLU A 80 23.17 -9.05 7.88
N VAL A 81 22.33 -9.12 8.90
CA VAL A 81 22.69 -9.64 10.23
C VAL A 81 21.61 -10.61 10.70
N LYS A 82 22.03 -11.59 11.51
CA LYS A 82 21.13 -12.60 12.09
C LYS A 82 20.85 -12.30 13.55
N ALA A 83 19.70 -12.73 14.03
CA ALA A 83 19.37 -12.68 15.46
C ALA A 83 20.44 -13.42 16.28
N GLY A 84 20.93 -12.76 17.33
CA GLY A 84 22.03 -13.26 18.17
C GLY A 84 23.43 -13.00 17.61
N GLU A 85 23.59 -12.44 16.41
CA GLU A 85 24.88 -12.03 15.88
C GLU A 85 25.46 -10.85 16.66
N GLN A 86 26.76 -10.89 16.97
CA GLN A 86 27.42 -9.85 17.72
C GLN A 86 27.72 -8.64 16.82
N LEU A 87 27.15 -7.49 17.20
CA LEU A 87 27.26 -6.23 16.45
C LEU A 87 28.36 -5.33 16.99
N TYR A 88 28.43 -5.20 18.32
CA TYR A 88 29.46 -4.40 18.98
C TYR A 88 30.08 -5.15 20.16
N GLN A 89 31.32 -4.80 20.45
CA GLN A 89 32.01 -5.20 21.68
C GLN A 89 32.23 -3.95 22.53
N ILE A 90 31.61 -3.88 23.70
CA ILE A 90 31.91 -2.93 24.77
C ILE A 90 33.03 -3.50 25.60
N ASP A 91 33.91 -2.66 26.16
CA ASP A 91 35.05 -3.08 26.95
C ASP A 91 34.63 -4.03 28.09
N PRO A 92 35.03 -5.30 28.06
CA PRO A 92 34.62 -6.29 29.05
C PRO A 92 35.50 -6.29 30.33
N ALA A 93 36.63 -5.54 30.38
CA ALA A 93 37.65 -5.71 31.40
C ALA A 93 37.11 -5.55 32.81
N LEU A 94 36.35 -4.48 33.08
CA LEU A 94 35.74 -4.22 34.40
C LEU A 94 34.70 -5.27 34.78
N TYR A 95 33.92 -5.76 33.81
CA TYR A 95 32.88 -6.76 34.00
C TYR A 95 33.50 -8.14 34.25
N GLN A 96 34.60 -8.48 33.58
CA GLN A 96 35.36 -9.69 33.84
C GLN A 96 35.96 -9.69 35.24
N ALA A 97 36.58 -8.58 35.65
CA ALA A 97 37.11 -8.45 37.00
C ALA A 97 36.01 -8.59 38.09
N SER A 98 34.79 -8.06 37.80
CA SER A 98 33.64 -8.24 38.69
C SER A 98 33.23 -9.73 38.80
N VAL A 99 33.15 -10.45 37.68
CA VAL A 99 32.87 -11.89 37.68
C VAL A 99 33.89 -12.66 38.51
N ASP A 100 35.18 -12.37 38.33
CA ASP A 100 36.25 -13.07 39.07
C ASP A 100 36.17 -12.75 40.57
N SER A 101 35.84 -11.55 40.95
CA SER A 101 35.61 -11.16 42.35
C SER A 101 34.42 -11.90 42.97
N GLN A 102 33.25 -11.96 42.26
CA GLN A 102 32.09 -12.71 42.77
C GLN A 102 32.32 -14.23 42.82
N LYS A 103 33.09 -14.74 41.87
CA LYS A 103 33.51 -16.17 41.88
C LYS A 103 34.33 -16.48 43.15
N ALA A 104 35.25 -15.62 43.53
CA ALA A 104 36.03 -15.79 44.75
C ALA A 104 35.14 -15.69 46.01
N ALA A 105 34.16 -14.75 46.03
CA ALA A 105 33.20 -14.62 47.12
C ALA A 105 32.33 -15.88 47.28
N LEU A 106 31.86 -16.45 46.18
CA LEU A 106 31.12 -17.72 46.19
C LEU A 106 31.99 -18.88 46.75
N ALA A 107 33.24 -18.99 46.32
CA ALA A 107 34.16 -20.02 46.82
C ALA A 107 34.37 -19.91 48.33
N ARG A 108 34.53 -18.69 48.87
CA ARG A 108 34.61 -18.41 50.30
C ARG A 108 33.34 -18.85 51.04
N ALA A 109 32.14 -18.47 50.54
CA ALA A 109 30.87 -18.86 51.16
C ALA A 109 30.66 -20.37 51.16
N GLN A 110 31.05 -21.05 50.10
CA GLN A 110 31.02 -22.52 50.03
C GLN A 110 31.96 -23.21 51.06
N ALA A 111 33.16 -22.66 51.25
CA ALA A 111 34.09 -23.17 52.25
C ALA A 111 33.52 -23.00 53.67
N GLN A 112 32.89 -21.86 53.95
CA GLN A 112 32.23 -21.55 55.22
C GLN A 112 31.02 -22.46 55.48
N GLN A 113 30.17 -22.69 54.47
CA GLN A 113 29.07 -23.66 54.54
C GLN A 113 29.59 -25.08 54.87
N LYS A 114 30.63 -25.52 54.18
CA LYS A 114 31.23 -26.85 54.41
C LYS A 114 31.70 -27.00 55.87
N THR A 115 32.36 -25.96 56.45
CA THR A 115 32.80 -25.96 57.84
C THR A 115 31.61 -26.02 58.80
N ALA A 116 30.60 -25.20 58.63
CA ALA A 116 29.38 -25.20 59.44
C ALA A 116 28.60 -26.51 59.34
N ALA A 117 28.50 -27.09 58.15
CA ALA A 117 27.85 -28.39 57.92
C ALA A 117 28.57 -29.52 58.67
N LEU A 118 29.91 -29.60 58.54
CA LEU A 118 30.71 -30.58 59.27
C LEU A 118 30.61 -30.44 60.79
N LEU A 119 30.48 -29.22 61.33
CA LEU A 119 30.28 -28.99 62.77
C LEU A 119 28.89 -29.46 63.22
N ALA A 120 27.83 -29.13 62.51
CA ALA A 120 26.48 -29.60 62.81
C ALA A 120 26.37 -31.12 62.74
N GLU A 121 27.00 -31.73 61.71
CA GLU A 121 27.05 -33.21 61.56
C GLU A 121 27.79 -33.86 62.72
N ARG A 122 28.93 -33.31 63.19
CA ARG A 122 29.69 -33.78 64.32
C ARG A 122 28.89 -33.69 65.63
N TYR A 123 28.12 -32.63 65.85
CA TYR A 123 27.32 -32.44 67.08
C TYR A 123 26.08 -33.34 67.10
N LYS A 124 25.53 -33.75 65.98
CA LYS A 124 24.35 -34.60 65.88
C LYS A 124 24.43 -35.90 66.72
N PRO A 125 25.47 -36.74 66.67
CA PRO A 125 25.56 -37.92 67.54
C PRO A 125 25.90 -37.56 69.01
N LEU A 126 26.63 -36.44 69.25
CA LEU A 126 27.01 -36.05 70.57
C LEU A 126 25.83 -35.54 71.44
N VAL A 127 24.84 -34.93 70.84
CA VAL A 127 23.62 -34.51 71.53
C VAL A 127 22.79 -35.72 71.98
N ALA A 128 22.75 -36.79 71.15
CA ALA A 128 22.07 -38.04 71.52
C ALA A 128 22.69 -38.72 72.74
N THR A 129 24.01 -38.60 72.94
CA THR A 129 24.74 -39.13 74.10
C THR A 129 24.83 -38.13 75.25
N ARG A 130 24.20 -36.95 75.15
CA ARG A 130 24.27 -35.82 76.13
C ARG A 130 25.67 -35.27 76.31
N ALA A 131 26.61 -35.51 75.40
CA ALA A 131 27.99 -34.97 75.46
C ALA A 131 28.04 -33.47 75.11
N VAL A 132 27.01 -32.93 74.44
CA VAL A 132 26.80 -31.50 74.21
C VAL A 132 25.35 -31.13 74.55
N SER A 133 25.07 -29.83 74.81
CA SER A 133 23.69 -29.37 75.01
C SER A 133 22.87 -29.30 73.74
N GLN A 134 21.55 -29.46 73.87
CA GLN A 134 20.62 -29.26 72.73
C GLN A 134 20.81 -27.90 72.09
N GLN A 135 20.92 -26.83 72.89
CA GLN A 135 21.17 -25.48 72.44
C GLN A 135 22.45 -25.39 71.57
N THR A 136 23.51 -26.07 71.94
CA THR A 136 24.78 -26.08 71.15
C THR A 136 24.57 -26.70 69.76
N TYR A 137 23.82 -27.79 69.71
CA TYR A 137 23.47 -28.43 68.45
C TYR A 137 22.58 -27.55 67.58
N ASP A 138 21.50 -27.01 68.17
CA ASP A 138 20.59 -26.10 67.48
C ASP A 138 21.27 -24.85 66.90
N ASN A 139 22.22 -24.31 67.65
CA ASN A 139 23.06 -23.18 67.16
C ASN A 139 23.95 -23.63 65.96
N ALA A 140 24.49 -24.84 65.99
CA ALA A 140 25.30 -25.33 64.89
C ALA A 140 24.42 -25.60 63.62
N VAL A 141 23.19 -26.10 63.80
CA VAL A 141 22.22 -26.27 62.72
C VAL A 141 21.84 -24.88 62.13
N ALA A 142 21.51 -23.91 63.00
CA ALA A 142 21.19 -22.54 62.54
C ALA A 142 22.36 -21.92 61.76
N SER A 143 23.63 -22.11 62.27
CA SER A 143 24.81 -21.60 61.56
C SER A 143 25.04 -22.28 60.21
N ARG A 144 24.77 -23.59 60.10
CA ARG A 144 24.81 -24.32 58.82
C ARG A 144 23.77 -23.73 57.83
N ASP A 145 22.54 -23.50 58.28
CA ASP A 145 21.48 -23.04 57.45
C ASP A 145 21.72 -21.57 57.02
N GLN A 146 22.28 -20.75 57.93
CA GLN A 146 22.74 -19.40 57.57
C GLN A 146 23.82 -19.45 56.48
N ALA A 147 24.86 -20.26 56.67
CA ALA A 147 25.93 -20.40 55.68
C ALA A 147 25.40 -20.95 54.31
N ALA A 148 24.38 -21.80 54.34
CA ALA A 148 23.72 -22.26 53.10
C ALA A 148 23.00 -21.07 52.40
N ALA A 149 22.33 -20.21 53.11
CA ALA A 149 21.73 -19.01 52.54
C ALA A 149 22.77 -18.03 51.96
N ASP A 150 23.93 -17.89 52.65
CA ASP A 150 25.03 -17.04 52.15
C ASP A 150 25.61 -17.55 50.82
N VAL A 151 25.68 -18.88 50.61
CA VAL A 151 26.07 -19.49 49.31
C VAL A 151 25.07 -19.14 48.22
N LEU A 152 23.78 -19.19 48.51
CA LEU A 152 22.72 -18.82 47.50
C LEU A 152 22.84 -17.33 47.15
N SER A 153 23.07 -16.47 48.13
CA SER A 153 23.29 -15.01 47.93
C SER A 153 24.53 -14.76 47.05
N ALA A 154 25.66 -15.38 47.38
CA ALA A 154 26.90 -15.22 46.61
C ALA A 154 26.77 -15.78 45.17
N LYS A 155 25.99 -16.86 44.97
CA LYS A 155 25.69 -17.41 43.67
C LYS A 155 24.87 -16.42 42.83
N ALA A 156 23.82 -15.82 43.39
CA ALA A 156 22.99 -14.82 42.70
C ALA A 156 23.81 -13.59 42.29
N ALA A 157 24.73 -13.14 43.15
CA ALA A 157 25.64 -12.05 42.83
C ALA A 157 26.59 -12.38 41.68
N LEU A 158 27.14 -13.61 41.64
CA LEU A 158 27.96 -14.09 40.56
C LEU A 158 27.15 -14.16 39.22
N ASP A 159 25.93 -14.65 39.27
CA ASP A 159 25.08 -14.75 38.07
C ASP A 159 24.74 -13.35 37.54
N THR A 160 24.47 -12.37 38.37
CA THR A 160 24.29 -10.96 37.99
C THR A 160 25.56 -10.40 37.30
N ALA A 161 26.74 -10.65 37.86
CA ALA A 161 28.01 -10.21 37.27
C ALA A 161 28.24 -10.83 35.88
N ARG A 162 27.89 -12.13 35.71
CA ARG A 162 27.98 -12.83 34.43
C ARG A 162 27.02 -12.26 33.38
N ILE A 163 25.78 -11.93 33.76
CA ILE A 163 24.80 -11.30 32.86
C ILE A 163 25.36 -9.96 32.37
N ASN A 164 25.89 -9.13 33.24
CA ASN A 164 26.50 -7.85 32.86
C ASN A 164 27.69 -8.03 31.91
N LEU A 165 28.50 -9.06 32.09
CA LEU A 165 29.60 -9.40 31.20
C LEU A 165 29.07 -9.85 29.80
N VAL A 166 27.98 -10.62 29.76
CA VAL A 166 27.32 -10.99 28.49
C VAL A 166 26.82 -9.76 27.78
N TYR A 167 26.25 -8.78 28.48
CA TYR A 167 25.74 -7.55 27.89
C TYR A 167 26.81 -6.64 27.30
N THR A 168 28.12 -6.88 27.59
CA THR A 168 29.21 -6.20 26.85
C THR A 168 29.26 -6.63 25.37
N LYS A 169 28.69 -7.77 25.02
CA LYS A 169 28.46 -8.22 23.65
C LYS A 169 27.08 -7.74 23.23
N VAL A 170 27.03 -6.70 22.45
CA VAL A 170 25.75 -6.19 21.90
C VAL A 170 25.35 -7.01 20.72
N LEU A 171 24.23 -7.73 20.82
CA LEU A 171 23.73 -8.67 19.82
C LEU A 171 22.56 -8.09 19.03
N SER A 172 22.36 -8.58 17.81
CA SER A 172 21.13 -8.28 17.04
C SER A 172 19.92 -8.99 17.65
N PRO A 173 18.81 -8.28 17.94
CA PRO A 173 17.61 -8.92 18.45
C PRO A 173 16.76 -9.62 17.39
N ILE A 174 16.94 -9.28 16.10
CA ILE A 174 16.18 -9.82 14.97
C ILE A 174 17.09 -10.07 13.76
N ASP A 175 16.63 -10.91 12.84
CA ASP A 175 17.21 -11.00 11.50
C ASP A 175 16.82 -9.76 10.68
N GLY A 176 17.73 -9.26 9.83
CA GLY A 176 17.41 -8.14 8.95
C GLY A 176 18.64 -7.40 8.41
N ILE A 177 18.38 -6.23 7.88
CA ILE A 177 19.43 -5.33 7.38
C ILE A 177 19.77 -4.33 8.48
N ILE A 178 21.04 -4.23 8.84
CA ILE A 178 21.51 -3.25 9.80
C ILE A 178 21.77 -1.92 9.11
N GLY A 179 21.27 -0.85 9.71
CA GLY A 179 21.50 0.50 9.23
C GLY A 179 22.91 1.03 9.55
N ARG A 180 23.05 2.34 9.42
CA ARG A 180 24.26 3.07 9.79
C ARG A 180 24.47 3.00 11.31
N SER A 181 25.73 2.86 11.75
CA SER A 181 26.14 3.03 13.15
C SER A 181 26.06 4.50 13.55
N ALA A 182 25.45 4.77 14.71
CA ALA A 182 25.42 6.12 15.29
C ALA A 182 26.66 6.42 16.14
N VAL A 183 27.51 5.41 16.40
CA VAL A 183 28.73 5.53 17.23
C VAL A 183 29.92 4.94 16.51
N THR A 184 31.11 5.43 16.87
CA THR A 184 32.39 4.94 16.37
C THR A 184 33.12 4.14 17.46
N GLU A 185 34.09 3.35 17.07
CA GLU A 185 35.01 2.72 18.01
C GLU A 185 35.71 3.79 18.85
N GLY A 186 35.88 3.53 20.16
CA GLY A 186 36.35 4.49 21.14
C GLY A 186 35.26 5.36 21.76
N ALA A 187 34.04 5.33 21.27
CA ALA A 187 32.94 6.11 21.89
C ALA A 187 32.51 5.52 23.24
N LEU A 188 32.23 6.41 24.18
CA LEU A 188 31.63 6.05 25.46
C LEU A 188 30.10 5.88 25.24
N VAL A 189 29.56 4.75 25.69
CA VAL A 189 28.12 4.46 25.67
C VAL A 189 27.61 4.21 27.09
N THR A 190 26.33 4.54 27.30
CA THR A 190 25.68 4.36 28.61
C THR A 190 24.48 3.44 28.49
N ALA A 191 24.22 2.64 29.51
CA ALA A 191 23.09 1.71 29.54
C ALA A 191 21.77 2.45 29.27
N ASN A 192 20.95 1.88 28.38
CA ASN A 192 19.62 2.39 28.01
C ASN A 192 19.62 3.85 27.51
N GLN A 193 20.71 4.33 26.92
CA GLN A 193 20.77 5.67 26.33
C GLN A 193 19.66 5.88 25.29
N THR A 194 19.19 7.13 25.15
CA THR A 194 18.08 7.48 24.23
C THR A 194 18.41 7.20 22.76
N ASN A 195 19.67 7.44 22.36
CA ASN A 195 20.10 7.20 20.99
C ASN A 195 20.53 5.74 20.83
N ALA A 196 19.90 5.05 19.89
CA ALA A 196 20.30 3.70 19.53
C ALA A 196 21.70 3.69 18.89
N LEU A 197 22.46 2.62 19.05
CA LEU A 197 23.76 2.41 18.39
C LEU A 197 23.58 2.17 16.89
N ALA A 198 22.55 1.41 16.53
CA ALA A 198 22.12 1.11 15.18
C ALA A 198 20.65 0.66 15.19
N ALA A 199 20.02 0.60 14.01
CA ALA A 199 18.71 -0.01 13.85
C ALA A 199 18.82 -1.20 12.89
N VAL A 200 18.22 -2.32 13.25
CA VAL A 200 18.08 -3.49 12.38
C VAL A 200 16.65 -3.53 11.87
N GLN A 201 16.47 -3.66 10.55
CA GLN A 201 15.17 -3.66 9.91
C GLN A 201 14.98 -4.96 9.14
N GLN A 202 13.90 -5.66 9.44
CA GLN A 202 13.44 -6.79 8.67
C GLN A 202 12.61 -6.27 7.50
N ILE A 203 13.09 -6.48 6.27
CA ILE A 203 12.46 -5.99 5.03
C ILE A 203 11.93 -7.12 4.14
N ASP A 204 12.08 -8.37 4.55
CA ASP A 204 11.42 -9.52 3.95
C ASP A 204 10.77 -10.37 5.06
N PRO A 205 9.43 -10.47 5.04
CA PRO A 205 8.49 -9.71 4.22
C PRO A 205 8.53 -8.20 4.50
N ILE A 206 7.84 -7.38 3.68
CA ILE A 206 7.72 -5.93 3.88
C ILE A 206 6.25 -5.53 3.96
N TYR A 207 5.94 -4.49 4.72
CA TYR A 207 4.62 -3.88 4.76
C TYR A 207 4.47 -2.81 3.68
N VAL A 208 3.25 -2.68 3.19
CA VAL A 208 2.79 -1.55 2.39
C VAL A 208 1.58 -0.95 3.08
N ASP A 209 1.73 0.27 3.54
CA ASP A 209 0.68 1.03 4.20
C ASP A 209 -0.02 1.90 3.16
N VAL A 210 -1.31 1.66 2.92
CA VAL A 210 -2.13 2.40 1.96
C VAL A 210 -3.22 3.17 2.69
N THR A 211 -3.44 4.41 2.28
CA THR A 211 -4.44 5.28 2.91
C THR A 211 -5.71 5.29 2.08
N GLN A 212 -6.85 5.08 2.72
CA GLN A 212 -8.17 5.05 2.09
C GLN A 212 -9.22 5.78 2.92
N SER A 213 -10.24 6.37 2.28
CA SER A 213 -11.33 6.99 3.02
C SER A 213 -12.22 5.94 3.70
N SER A 214 -12.82 6.30 4.84
CA SER A 214 -13.74 5.41 5.57
C SER A 214 -14.94 4.95 4.72
N VAL A 215 -15.44 5.79 3.82
CA VAL A 215 -16.55 5.43 2.90
C VAL A 215 -16.14 4.33 1.93
N GLN A 216 -14.92 4.41 1.40
CA GLN A 216 -14.39 3.37 0.49
C GLN A 216 -14.14 2.05 1.22
N LEU A 217 -13.68 2.11 2.48
CA LEU A 217 -13.53 0.91 3.31
C LEU A 217 -14.86 0.18 3.52
N LEU A 218 -15.94 0.91 3.84
CA LEU A 218 -17.27 0.30 4.00
C LEU A 218 -17.70 -0.40 2.71
N ARG A 219 -17.52 0.22 1.54
CA ARG A 219 -17.81 -0.43 0.25
C ARG A 219 -16.96 -1.69 0.01
N LEU A 220 -15.68 -1.64 0.40
CA LEU A 220 -14.78 -2.79 0.29
C LEU A 220 -15.24 -3.94 1.21
N GLN A 221 -15.66 -3.63 2.44
CA GLN A 221 -16.21 -4.61 3.37
C GLN A 221 -17.50 -5.23 2.84
N ASP A 222 -18.41 -4.43 2.29
CA ASP A 222 -19.66 -4.90 1.68
C ASP A 222 -19.37 -5.80 0.47
N ALA A 223 -18.39 -5.44 -0.37
CA ALA A 223 -17.96 -6.25 -1.53
C ALA A 223 -17.31 -7.58 -1.12
N LEU A 224 -16.56 -7.59 -0.01
CA LEU A 224 -16.02 -8.82 0.59
C LEU A 224 -17.12 -9.70 1.18
N ALA A 225 -18.08 -9.10 1.89
CA ALA A 225 -19.20 -9.81 2.52
C ALA A 225 -20.14 -10.42 1.47
N SER A 226 -20.39 -9.71 0.36
CA SER A 226 -21.22 -10.19 -0.76
C SER A 226 -20.56 -11.23 -1.65
N GLY A 227 -19.24 -11.52 -1.45
CA GLY A 227 -18.49 -12.49 -2.25
C GLY A 227 -18.12 -12.00 -3.66
N GLN A 228 -18.33 -10.72 -3.97
CA GLN A 228 -17.92 -10.10 -5.25
C GLN A 228 -16.39 -10.01 -5.39
N LEU A 229 -15.68 -9.93 -4.26
CA LEU A 229 -14.22 -10.01 -4.20
C LEU A 229 -13.78 -11.46 -4.07
N LYS A 230 -12.87 -11.90 -4.91
CA LYS A 230 -12.23 -13.21 -4.76
C LYS A 230 -11.38 -13.20 -3.49
N LYS A 231 -11.73 -14.07 -2.54
CA LYS A 231 -10.90 -14.33 -1.35
C LYS A 231 -9.63 -15.07 -1.80
N ALA A 232 -8.48 -14.65 -1.30
CA ALA A 232 -7.24 -15.39 -1.47
C ALA A 232 -7.28 -16.63 -0.56
N ASP A 233 -7.18 -17.82 -1.13
CA ASP A 233 -6.96 -19.12 -0.47
C ASP A 233 -7.52 -19.25 0.96
N GLY A 234 -8.85 -19.17 1.12
CA GLY A 234 -9.51 -19.47 2.40
C GLY A 234 -9.36 -18.42 3.51
N GLU A 235 -8.51 -17.42 3.36
CA GLU A 235 -8.38 -16.29 4.28
C GLU A 235 -9.20 -15.08 3.80
N GLN A 236 -9.65 -14.24 4.74
CA GLN A 236 -10.39 -13.01 4.45
C GLN A 236 -9.48 -11.89 3.90
N ALA A 237 -8.47 -12.24 3.10
CA ALA A 237 -7.47 -11.32 2.58
C ALA A 237 -7.68 -11.09 1.08
N ALA A 238 -7.75 -9.84 0.66
CA ALA A 238 -7.76 -9.48 -0.76
C ALA A 238 -6.34 -9.48 -1.32
N LEU A 239 -6.17 -9.98 -2.55
CA LEU A 239 -4.89 -9.92 -3.26
C LEU A 239 -4.61 -8.50 -3.75
N VAL A 240 -3.40 -8.05 -3.53
CA VAL A 240 -2.93 -6.72 -3.91
C VAL A 240 -1.70 -6.84 -4.80
N THR A 241 -1.66 -6.08 -5.89
CA THR A 241 -0.48 -5.91 -6.73
C THR A 241 0.10 -4.51 -6.54
N LEU A 242 1.40 -4.33 -6.78
CA LEU A 242 2.05 -3.03 -6.67
C LEU A 242 2.55 -2.54 -8.02
N THR A 243 2.42 -1.24 -8.22
CA THR A 243 3.15 -0.48 -9.23
C THR A 243 4.17 0.40 -8.52
N LEU A 244 5.43 0.30 -8.90
CA LEU A 244 6.53 1.06 -8.32
C LEU A 244 6.57 2.50 -8.88
N GLU A 245 7.44 3.34 -8.33
CA GLU A 245 7.58 4.74 -8.78
C GLU A 245 8.02 4.87 -10.25
N ASP A 246 8.79 3.91 -10.75
CA ASP A 246 9.23 3.84 -12.14
C ASP A 246 8.14 3.38 -13.13
N GLY A 247 6.93 3.09 -12.63
CA GLY A 247 5.81 2.56 -13.41
C GLY A 247 5.87 1.06 -13.64
N SER A 248 6.92 0.35 -13.22
CA SER A 248 7.02 -1.10 -13.33
C SER A 248 6.08 -1.79 -12.35
N GLN A 249 5.56 -2.96 -12.73
CA GLN A 249 4.81 -3.80 -11.82
C GLN A 249 5.76 -4.64 -10.96
N TYR A 250 5.47 -4.72 -9.67
CA TYR A 250 6.15 -5.64 -8.77
C TYR A 250 5.68 -7.07 -9.05
N LYS A 251 6.60 -8.03 -9.05
CA LYS A 251 6.33 -9.42 -9.45
C LYS A 251 5.47 -10.17 -8.43
N GLU A 252 5.74 -9.91 -7.15
CA GLU A 252 5.08 -10.63 -6.06
C GLU A 252 3.74 -9.97 -5.73
N THR A 253 2.75 -10.81 -5.40
CA THR A 253 1.45 -10.35 -4.93
C THR A 253 1.43 -10.31 -3.40
N GLY A 254 0.85 -9.26 -2.85
CA GLY A 254 0.67 -9.13 -1.41
C GLY A 254 -0.73 -9.52 -0.97
N LYS A 255 -0.86 -9.72 0.33
CA LYS A 255 -2.12 -9.98 1.02
C LYS A 255 -2.49 -8.74 1.83
N LEU A 256 -3.67 -8.20 1.58
CA LEU A 256 -4.21 -7.09 2.37
C LEU A 256 -4.63 -7.62 3.74
N GLN A 257 -4.09 -7.02 4.80
CA GLN A 257 -4.53 -7.25 6.18
C GLN A 257 -5.31 -6.02 6.64
N PHE A 258 -6.49 -6.22 7.22
CA PHE A 258 -7.23 -5.13 7.86
C PHE A 258 -6.56 -4.85 9.21
N SER A 259 -5.64 -3.90 9.25
CA SER A 259 -4.77 -3.70 10.40
C SER A 259 -5.22 -2.61 11.37
N GLU A 260 -5.85 -1.54 10.90
CA GLU A 260 -6.26 -0.45 11.79
C GLU A 260 -7.78 -0.36 11.92
N VAL A 261 -8.24 -0.31 13.17
CA VAL A 261 -9.66 -0.13 13.52
C VAL A 261 -9.98 1.36 13.71
N THR A 262 -8.95 2.22 13.67
CA THR A 262 -9.08 3.63 14.01
C THR A 262 -9.07 4.50 12.75
N VAL A 263 -10.09 5.36 12.65
CA VAL A 263 -10.17 6.40 11.61
C VAL A 263 -9.41 7.63 12.10
N ASP A 264 -8.49 8.16 11.30
CA ASP A 264 -7.88 9.46 11.58
C ASP A 264 -8.96 10.55 11.54
N GLN A 265 -9.15 11.24 12.67
CA GLN A 265 -10.22 12.23 12.85
C GLN A 265 -10.02 13.51 12.03
N GLY A 266 -8.78 13.83 11.66
CA GLY A 266 -8.46 15.03 10.88
C GLY A 266 -8.75 14.86 9.39
N THR A 267 -8.52 13.66 8.86
CA THR A 267 -8.62 13.38 7.43
C THR A 267 -9.78 12.46 7.06
N GLY A 268 -10.41 11.78 8.04
CA GLY A 268 -11.45 10.76 7.80
C GLY A 268 -10.92 9.54 7.06
N SER A 269 -9.60 9.32 7.08
CA SER A 269 -8.94 8.22 6.37
C SER A 269 -8.53 7.10 7.33
N ILE A 270 -8.35 5.92 6.77
CA ILE A 270 -7.91 4.70 7.43
C ILE A 270 -6.68 4.19 6.72
N THR A 271 -5.70 3.70 7.47
CA THR A 271 -4.53 3.02 6.92
C THR A 271 -4.82 1.52 6.84
N LEU A 272 -4.76 0.99 5.65
CA LEU A 272 -4.79 -0.45 5.39
C LEU A 272 -3.37 -0.94 5.18
N ARG A 273 -3.03 -2.09 5.74
CA ARG A 273 -1.72 -2.70 5.63
C ARG A 273 -1.77 -3.95 4.78
N ALA A 274 -0.88 -4.04 3.81
CA ALA A 274 -0.66 -5.23 3.02
C ALA A 274 0.74 -5.79 3.29
N VAL A 275 0.87 -7.11 3.28
CA VAL A 275 2.15 -7.81 3.44
C VAL A 275 2.60 -8.32 2.09
N PHE A 276 3.84 -8.03 1.74
CA PHE A 276 4.46 -8.46 0.49
C PHE A 276 5.74 -9.25 0.75
N PRO A 277 5.95 -10.39 0.07
CA PRO A 277 7.26 -11.01 -0.02
C PRO A 277 8.25 -10.05 -0.69
N ASN A 278 9.48 -9.99 -0.20
CA ASN A 278 10.53 -9.11 -0.76
C ASN A 278 11.89 -9.81 -0.83
N PRO A 279 11.96 -11.01 -1.45
CA PRO A 279 13.19 -11.80 -1.47
C PRO A 279 14.34 -11.08 -2.18
N ASP A 280 14.04 -10.35 -3.26
CA ASP A 280 15.03 -9.57 -4.03
C ASP A 280 15.37 -8.23 -3.38
N ARG A 281 14.74 -7.87 -2.25
CA ARG A 281 14.95 -6.61 -1.51
C ARG A 281 14.79 -5.34 -2.36
N ARG A 282 13.96 -5.43 -3.41
CA ARG A 282 13.68 -4.29 -4.29
C ARG A 282 12.83 -3.22 -3.60
N LEU A 283 11.98 -3.62 -2.67
CA LEU A 283 11.17 -2.70 -1.87
C LEU A 283 12.00 -2.27 -0.65
N LEU A 284 12.32 -0.99 -0.59
CA LEU A 284 13.00 -0.39 0.56
C LEU A 284 12.00 0.37 1.41
N PRO A 285 12.16 0.41 2.74
CA PRO A 285 11.30 1.19 3.62
C PRO A 285 11.23 2.67 3.23
N GLY A 286 10.01 3.23 3.21
CA GLY A 286 9.75 4.62 2.84
C GLY A 286 9.48 4.86 1.36
N MET A 287 9.65 3.87 0.47
CA MET A 287 9.34 4.02 -0.96
C MET A 287 7.84 4.28 -1.16
N PHE A 288 7.53 5.16 -2.12
CA PHE A 288 6.17 5.35 -2.58
C PHE A 288 5.78 4.24 -3.55
N VAL A 289 4.58 3.72 -3.42
CA VAL A 289 4.03 2.67 -4.27
C VAL A 289 2.55 2.92 -4.52
N ARG A 290 2.04 2.38 -5.62
CA ARG A 290 0.60 2.33 -5.89
C ARG A 290 0.13 0.89 -5.75
N ALA A 291 -0.69 0.66 -4.76
CA ALA A 291 -1.32 -0.64 -4.55
C ALA A 291 -2.56 -0.74 -5.44
N ARG A 292 -2.68 -1.80 -6.21
CA ARG A 292 -3.87 -2.13 -7.00
C ARG A 292 -4.61 -3.26 -6.33
N LEU A 293 -5.78 -2.95 -5.86
CA LEU A 293 -6.71 -3.91 -5.29
C LEU A 293 -7.71 -4.32 -6.38
N ALA A 294 -7.92 -5.63 -6.55
CA ALA A 294 -8.98 -6.13 -7.41
C ALA A 294 -10.31 -6.04 -6.65
N ASP A 295 -11.19 -5.10 -7.05
CA ASP A 295 -12.50 -4.88 -6.41
C ASP A 295 -13.54 -5.92 -6.84
N GLY A 296 -13.22 -6.78 -7.82
CA GLY A 296 -14.12 -7.80 -8.36
C GLY A 296 -14.19 -7.78 -9.89
N VAL A 297 -15.09 -8.60 -10.43
CA VAL A 297 -15.37 -8.66 -11.87
C VAL A 297 -16.86 -8.37 -12.07
N ALA A 298 -17.17 -7.27 -12.75
CA ALA A 298 -18.52 -7.03 -13.25
C ALA A 298 -18.74 -7.96 -14.46
N ALA A 299 -19.55 -9.03 -14.29
CA ALA A 299 -19.75 -10.05 -15.33
C ALA A 299 -20.38 -9.45 -16.60
N ASP A 300 -21.32 -8.53 -16.43
CA ASP A 300 -22.12 -7.91 -17.51
C ASP A 300 -21.81 -6.40 -17.63
N GLY A 301 -20.53 -6.01 -17.56
CA GLY A 301 -20.14 -4.62 -17.66
C GLY A 301 -20.38 -4.04 -19.05
N LEU A 302 -21.09 -2.91 -19.13
CA LEU A 302 -21.26 -2.13 -20.36
C LEU A 302 -20.23 -1.00 -20.41
N LEU A 303 -19.30 -1.08 -21.35
CA LEU A 303 -18.26 -0.08 -21.55
C LEU A 303 -18.57 0.84 -22.72
N VAL A 304 -18.73 2.13 -22.45
CA VAL A 304 -19.03 3.17 -23.45
C VAL A 304 -17.80 4.06 -23.64
N PRO A 305 -17.32 4.26 -24.89
CA PRO A 305 -16.21 5.19 -25.13
C PRO A 305 -16.51 6.59 -24.59
N GLN A 306 -15.53 7.22 -23.91
CA GLN A 306 -15.71 8.51 -23.27
C GLN A 306 -16.18 9.60 -24.26
N ARG A 307 -15.75 9.53 -25.53
CA ARG A 307 -16.15 10.46 -26.58
C ARG A 307 -17.63 10.37 -26.96
N GLY A 308 -18.34 9.26 -26.64
CA GLY A 308 -19.78 9.08 -26.84
C GLY A 308 -20.64 9.58 -25.66
N VAL A 309 -20.01 9.96 -24.54
CA VAL A 309 -20.71 10.44 -23.36
C VAL A 309 -20.53 11.95 -23.20
N THR A 310 -21.64 12.68 -23.16
CA THR A 310 -21.69 14.11 -22.94
C THR A 310 -22.38 14.42 -21.60
N ARG A 311 -22.34 15.67 -21.14
CA ARG A 311 -23.07 16.09 -19.95
C ARG A 311 -24.15 17.09 -20.33
N ASN A 312 -25.34 16.91 -19.78
CA ASN A 312 -26.43 17.86 -19.97
C ASN A 312 -26.22 19.12 -19.10
N GLN A 313 -27.13 20.11 -19.23
CA GLN A 313 -27.05 21.36 -18.47
C GLN A 313 -27.11 21.19 -16.95
N ARG A 314 -27.61 20.05 -16.47
CA ARG A 314 -27.66 19.67 -15.05
C ARG A 314 -26.40 18.92 -14.62
N GLY A 315 -25.43 18.73 -15.52
CA GLY A 315 -24.18 17.99 -15.25
C GLY A 315 -24.32 16.47 -15.31
N LEU A 316 -25.49 15.93 -15.59
CA LEU A 316 -25.73 14.49 -15.69
C LEU A 316 -25.12 13.92 -16.97
N PRO A 317 -24.49 12.72 -16.91
CA PRO A 317 -23.96 12.07 -18.10
C PRO A 317 -25.11 11.62 -19.03
N THR A 318 -24.94 11.87 -20.32
CA THR A 318 -25.91 11.52 -21.37
C THR A 318 -25.20 10.94 -22.58
N ALA A 319 -25.87 10.10 -23.35
CA ALA A 319 -25.42 9.63 -24.65
C ALA A 319 -26.51 9.78 -25.71
N LEU A 320 -26.08 9.98 -26.95
CA LEU A 320 -26.96 9.90 -28.12
C LEU A 320 -26.90 8.47 -28.66
N VAL A 321 -28.06 7.83 -28.77
CA VAL A 321 -28.22 6.44 -29.23
C VAL A 321 -29.03 6.44 -30.50
N VAL A 322 -28.68 5.58 -31.45
CA VAL A 322 -29.46 5.36 -32.67
C VAL A 322 -30.44 4.21 -32.44
N ASN A 323 -31.75 4.51 -32.51
CA ASN A 323 -32.79 3.52 -32.31
C ASN A 323 -33.03 2.66 -33.57
N ALA A 324 -33.91 1.65 -33.51
CA ALA A 324 -34.25 0.75 -34.63
C ALA A 324 -34.82 1.47 -35.84
N LYS A 325 -35.32 2.70 -35.73
CA LYS A 325 -35.82 3.53 -36.80
C LYS A 325 -34.76 4.46 -37.41
N ASN A 326 -33.47 4.28 -37.04
CA ASN A 326 -32.35 5.14 -37.40
C ASN A 326 -32.54 6.60 -36.91
N GLN A 327 -33.26 6.82 -35.84
CA GLN A 327 -33.44 8.13 -35.23
C GLN A 327 -32.57 8.26 -33.98
N VAL A 328 -32.08 9.45 -33.76
CA VAL A 328 -31.25 9.80 -32.58
C VAL A 328 -32.14 9.98 -31.36
N GLU A 329 -31.81 9.29 -30.29
CA GLU A 329 -32.47 9.37 -28.99
C GLU A 329 -31.43 9.81 -27.93
N LEU A 330 -31.79 10.78 -27.08
CA LEU A 330 -30.98 11.17 -25.94
C LEU A 330 -31.36 10.31 -24.74
N ARG A 331 -30.38 9.64 -24.15
CA ARG A 331 -30.55 8.85 -22.91
C ARG A 331 -29.68 9.42 -21.78
N GLU A 332 -30.25 9.56 -20.61
CA GLU A 332 -29.52 9.86 -19.39
C GLU A 332 -28.88 8.57 -18.87
N LEU A 333 -27.62 8.64 -18.42
CA LEU A 333 -26.82 7.51 -18.00
C LEU A 333 -26.49 7.60 -16.53
N LYS A 334 -26.27 6.43 -15.92
CA LYS A 334 -25.53 6.34 -14.66
C LYS A 334 -24.18 5.70 -14.96
N THR A 335 -23.12 6.46 -14.73
CA THR A 335 -21.75 6.00 -14.92
C THR A 335 -21.13 5.75 -13.55
N ASP A 336 -20.41 4.62 -13.36
CA ASP A 336 -19.68 4.32 -12.11
C ASP A 336 -18.26 4.90 -12.17
N ARG A 337 -17.41 4.36 -13.03
CA ARG A 337 -15.99 4.74 -13.13
C ARG A 337 -15.50 4.70 -14.57
N ALA A 338 -14.37 5.39 -14.80
CA ALA A 338 -13.65 5.28 -16.07
C ALA A 338 -12.70 4.07 -16.05
N ILE A 339 -12.67 3.31 -17.13
CA ILE A 339 -11.78 2.18 -17.33
C ILE A 339 -11.05 2.41 -18.66
N GLY A 340 -9.81 2.85 -18.59
CA GLY A 340 -9.06 3.32 -19.74
C GLY A 340 -9.75 4.51 -20.43
N ASP A 341 -10.11 4.35 -21.71
CA ASP A 341 -10.79 5.35 -22.54
C ASP A 341 -12.33 5.22 -22.55
N LYS A 342 -12.89 4.37 -21.65
CA LYS A 342 -14.33 4.05 -21.61
C LYS A 342 -14.91 4.33 -20.24
N TRP A 343 -16.22 4.60 -20.19
CA TRP A 343 -17.01 4.65 -18.97
C TRP A 343 -17.72 3.32 -18.74
N LEU A 344 -17.66 2.81 -17.51
CA LEU A 344 -18.54 1.73 -17.07
C LEU A 344 -19.91 2.32 -16.77
N VAL A 345 -20.93 1.90 -17.54
CA VAL A 345 -22.31 2.34 -17.40
C VAL A 345 -23.09 1.27 -16.65
N THR A 346 -23.80 1.69 -15.60
CA THR A 346 -24.63 0.81 -14.76
C THR A 346 -26.12 0.91 -15.06
N ASP A 347 -26.56 2.01 -15.68
CA ASP A 347 -27.98 2.23 -16.00
C ASP A 347 -28.12 3.22 -17.17
N GLY A 348 -29.22 3.06 -17.95
CA GLY A 348 -29.54 3.95 -19.08
C GLY A 348 -29.22 3.38 -20.46
N LEU A 349 -28.45 2.28 -20.56
CA LEU A 349 -28.11 1.60 -21.82
C LEU A 349 -28.23 0.07 -21.66
N ALA A 350 -28.46 -0.60 -22.77
CA ALA A 350 -28.52 -2.05 -22.85
C ALA A 350 -27.54 -2.60 -23.90
N ALA A 351 -27.25 -3.89 -23.82
CA ALA A 351 -26.50 -4.59 -24.86
C ALA A 351 -27.24 -4.51 -26.17
N GLY A 352 -26.50 -4.21 -27.26
CA GLY A 352 -27.06 -3.99 -28.59
C GLY A 352 -27.38 -2.54 -28.93
N ASP A 353 -27.37 -1.62 -27.93
CA ASP A 353 -27.55 -0.20 -28.22
C ASP A 353 -26.38 0.37 -29.04
N LYS A 354 -26.71 1.24 -30.02
CA LYS A 354 -25.73 1.91 -30.88
C LYS A 354 -25.48 3.31 -30.40
N VAL A 355 -24.37 3.52 -29.70
CA VAL A 355 -23.98 4.82 -29.16
C VAL A 355 -23.17 5.61 -30.17
N ILE A 356 -23.56 6.87 -30.43
CA ILE A 356 -22.87 7.76 -31.37
C ILE A 356 -21.56 8.21 -30.70
N VAL A 357 -20.44 8.01 -31.40
CA VAL A 357 -19.10 8.40 -30.91
C VAL A 357 -18.46 9.51 -31.76
N GLU A 358 -18.93 9.72 -32.98
CA GLU A 358 -18.51 10.82 -33.86
C GLU A 358 -19.73 11.39 -34.61
N GLY A 359 -19.70 12.70 -34.89
CA GLY A 359 -20.81 13.41 -35.52
C GLY A 359 -21.83 13.96 -34.52
N LEU A 360 -21.56 13.91 -33.22
CA LEU A 360 -22.45 14.40 -32.13
C LEU A 360 -22.93 15.86 -32.35
N GLN A 361 -22.09 16.71 -32.95
CA GLN A 361 -22.41 18.13 -33.20
C GLN A 361 -23.36 18.34 -34.38
N MET A 362 -23.49 17.36 -35.26
CA MET A 362 -24.32 17.43 -36.50
C MET A 362 -25.74 16.91 -36.30
N VAL A 363 -26.02 16.33 -35.14
CA VAL A 363 -27.27 15.65 -34.86
C VAL A 363 -27.98 16.21 -33.64
N ARG A 364 -29.31 16.11 -33.63
CA ARG A 364 -30.16 16.44 -32.48
C ARG A 364 -31.13 15.28 -32.25
N PRO A 365 -31.64 15.13 -31.01
CA PRO A 365 -32.69 14.14 -30.75
C PRO A 365 -33.85 14.24 -31.73
N GLY A 366 -34.29 13.08 -32.23
CA GLY A 366 -35.39 13.00 -33.23
C GLY A 366 -34.95 13.04 -34.68
N VAL A 367 -33.71 13.38 -35.02
CA VAL A 367 -33.20 13.43 -36.40
C VAL A 367 -32.86 12.03 -36.87
N GLU A 368 -33.21 11.72 -38.14
CA GLU A 368 -32.85 10.48 -38.79
C GLU A 368 -31.42 10.53 -39.32
N VAL A 369 -30.60 9.51 -39.08
CA VAL A 369 -29.17 9.48 -39.36
C VAL A 369 -28.78 8.23 -40.14
N VAL A 370 -27.62 8.29 -40.80
CA VAL A 370 -26.97 7.11 -41.39
C VAL A 370 -25.85 6.70 -40.43
N ALA A 371 -26.05 5.58 -39.73
CA ALA A 371 -25.11 5.05 -38.78
C ALA A 371 -24.07 4.16 -39.45
N THR A 372 -22.78 4.44 -39.22
CA THR A 372 -21.66 3.61 -39.66
C THR A 372 -20.94 3.06 -38.42
N GLU A 373 -20.66 1.76 -38.39
CA GLU A 373 -19.98 1.13 -37.25
C GLU A 373 -18.52 1.62 -37.17
N ALA A 374 -18.08 1.96 -35.98
CA ALA A 374 -16.69 2.35 -35.69
C ALA A 374 -15.77 1.14 -36.02
N GLY A 375 -14.87 1.31 -36.98
CA GLY A 375 -13.99 0.22 -37.48
C GLY A 375 -14.37 -0.37 -38.85
N ALA A 376 -15.56 -0.08 -39.39
CA ALA A 376 -15.85 -0.34 -40.78
C ALA A 376 -15.08 0.67 -41.65
N LYS A 377 -14.11 0.25 -42.43
CA LYS A 377 -13.45 1.09 -43.44
C LYS A 377 -14.54 1.70 -44.32
N ALA A 378 -14.62 3.04 -44.32
CA ALA A 378 -15.47 3.74 -45.29
C ALA A 378 -15.08 3.31 -46.70
N GLN A 379 -15.95 2.59 -47.37
CA GLN A 379 -15.87 2.42 -48.83
C GLN A 379 -16.18 3.79 -49.42
N GLN A 380 -15.15 4.48 -49.90
CA GLN A 380 -15.31 5.69 -50.70
C GLN A 380 -16.14 5.29 -51.94
N PRO A 381 -17.19 6.03 -52.31
CA PRO A 381 -17.87 5.81 -53.57
C PRO A 381 -16.85 6.02 -54.70
N GLN A 382 -16.56 4.97 -55.45
CA GLN A 382 -15.79 5.08 -56.70
C GLN A 382 -16.55 6.02 -57.64
N SER A 383 -16.01 7.21 -57.84
CA SER A 383 -16.39 8.12 -58.91
C SER A 383 -16.19 7.37 -60.22
N ALA A 384 -17.29 7.16 -60.96
CA ALA A 384 -17.31 6.59 -62.31
C ALA A 384 -16.34 7.41 -63.19
N ALA A 385 -15.26 6.79 -63.57
CA ALA A 385 -14.32 7.35 -64.56
C ALA A 385 -15.03 7.47 -65.89
N ALA A 386 -15.15 8.71 -66.38
CA ALA A 386 -15.58 9.01 -67.75
C ALA A 386 -14.58 8.43 -68.76
N ALA A 387 -15.08 7.68 -69.74
CA ALA A 387 -14.32 7.11 -70.87
C ALA A 387 -13.67 8.24 -71.67
N PRO A 388 -12.45 8.03 -72.19
CA PRO A 388 -11.87 8.99 -73.13
C PRO A 388 -12.47 8.79 -74.52
N ALA A 389 -12.99 9.88 -75.15
CA ALA A 389 -13.33 9.96 -76.54
C ALA A 389 -12.03 9.92 -77.37
N LYS A 390 -12.06 9.04 -78.37
CA LYS A 390 -11.09 8.98 -79.49
C LYS A 390 -11.18 10.23 -80.36
N GLN A 391 -10.09 10.90 -80.58
CA GLN A 391 -9.58 11.29 -81.91
C GLN A 391 -8.06 11.48 -81.78
#